data_60c818934162a651a37970ad938b77ce
#
_entry.id   60c818934162a651a37970ad938b77ce
#
_cell.length_a   1.000
_cell.length_b   1.000
_cell.length_c   1.000
_cell.angle_alpha   90.00
_cell.angle_beta   90.00
_cell.angle_gamma   90.00
#
_symmetry.space_group_name_H-M   'P 1'
#
loop_
_entity.id
_entity.type
_entity.pdbx_description
1 polymer ?
#
loop_
_entity_poly.entity_id
_entity_poly.type
_entity_poly.pdbx_seq_one_letter_code
_entity_poly.pdbx_strand_id
1 'polypeptide(L)'
;LMTLTTDDERLIIVDSIVQFVEPLPPGEVSFGPIMDWFEIHAQDGITMGSIDCNLNIITSDEQYPYELDLPIEINISLHQYGFPIDGMAIKSSPFIFDVDGNMTNDIFFGSDNGRLYGYMEAGMPMYGFPFSTEGDIRSSPAVADVDNDGSNEIIFGSTDGILYILGPYGTQELAYNPAAGIYGSPAIVDLNVDGEYEVIFT
;
A
#
# COMPACT_ATOMS: atom_id res chain seq x y z
N LEU A 1 6.84 -23.90 -21.44
CA LEU A 1 7.26 -22.60 -21.93
C LEU A 1 6.04 -21.69 -22.00
N MET A 2 6.18 -20.48 -21.50
CA MET A 2 5.19 -19.41 -21.72
C MET A 2 5.89 -18.27 -22.47
N THR A 3 5.20 -17.69 -23.44
CA THR A 3 5.69 -16.57 -24.22
C THR A 3 4.65 -15.45 -24.23
N LEU A 4 5.04 -14.24 -23.85
CA LEU A 4 4.20 -13.05 -23.91
C LEU A 4 4.55 -12.24 -25.16
N THR A 5 3.54 -11.83 -25.92
CA THR A 5 3.69 -10.98 -27.11
C THR A 5 2.62 -9.89 -27.16
N THR A 6 2.95 -8.77 -27.82
CA THR A 6 2.00 -7.72 -28.18
C THR A 6 2.46 -7.02 -29.45
N ASP A 7 1.51 -6.50 -30.22
CA ASP A 7 1.77 -5.63 -31.38
C ASP A 7 1.64 -4.14 -31.01
N ASP A 8 1.32 -3.83 -29.76
CA ASP A 8 1.15 -2.47 -29.28
C ASP A 8 2.50 -1.85 -28.93
N GLU A 9 2.90 -0.80 -29.67
CA GLU A 9 4.18 -0.13 -29.50
C GLU A 9 4.33 0.63 -28.17
N ARG A 10 3.25 0.79 -27.40
CA ARG A 10 3.27 1.43 -26.08
C ARG A 10 3.97 0.57 -25.02
N LEU A 11 4.12 -0.72 -25.27
CA LEU A 11 4.72 -1.68 -24.36
C LEU A 11 5.97 -2.30 -24.97
N ILE A 12 7.06 -2.31 -24.20
CA ILE A 12 8.28 -3.02 -24.57
C ILE A 12 8.34 -4.28 -23.70
N ILE A 13 8.34 -5.45 -24.34
CA ILE A 13 8.57 -6.71 -23.64
C ILE A 13 10.07 -6.98 -23.68
N VAL A 14 10.73 -6.84 -22.52
CA VAL A 14 12.19 -7.00 -22.36
C VAL A 14 12.52 -8.47 -22.23
N ASP A 15 11.78 -9.19 -21.38
CA ASP A 15 11.84 -10.64 -21.30
C ASP A 15 10.46 -11.21 -21.60
N SER A 16 10.38 -11.93 -22.71
CA SER A 16 9.13 -12.46 -23.26
C SER A 16 8.93 -13.95 -22.97
N ILE A 17 9.89 -14.63 -22.33
CA ILE A 17 9.89 -16.09 -22.19
C ILE A 17 10.05 -16.48 -20.72
N VAL A 18 9.11 -17.27 -20.22
CA VAL A 18 9.16 -17.88 -18.89
C VAL A 18 9.23 -19.40 -19.04
N GLN A 19 10.21 -20.04 -18.39
CA GLN A 19 10.35 -21.49 -18.36
C GLN A 19 10.13 -22.06 -16.95
N PHE A 20 9.37 -23.14 -16.86
CA PHE A 20 9.30 -23.94 -15.66
C PHE A 20 10.45 -24.94 -15.63
N VAL A 21 11.21 -24.95 -14.53
CA VAL A 21 12.41 -25.78 -14.37
C VAL A 21 12.07 -27.24 -14.15
N GLU A 22 10.89 -27.55 -13.61
CA GLU A 22 10.45 -28.93 -13.35
C GLU A 22 9.09 -29.19 -14.04
N PRO A 23 8.94 -30.35 -14.69
CA PRO A 23 7.66 -30.72 -15.28
C PRO A 23 6.62 -30.96 -14.18
N LEU A 24 5.42 -30.42 -14.36
CA LEU A 24 4.27 -30.68 -13.49
C LEU A 24 3.70 -32.08 -13.79
N PRO A 25 3.52 -32.95 -12.81
CA PRO A 25 2.80 -34.19 -12.98
C PRO A 25 1.36 -33.94 -13.48
N PRO A 26 0.79 -34.86 -14.28
CA PRO A 26 -0.59 -34.72 -14.76
C PRO A 26 -1.58 -34.57 -13.60
N GLY A 27 -2.37 -33.48 -13.65
CA GLY A 27 -3.41 -33.17 -12.64
C GLY A 27 -2.92 -32.45 -11.40
N GLU A 28 -1.64 -32.11 -11.29
CA GLU A 28 -1.10 -31.27 -10.21
C GLU A 28 -1.03 -29.81 -10.62
N VAL A 29 -1.23 -28.93 -9.66
CA VAL A 29 -1.06 -27.48 -9.78
C VAL A 29 0.14 -27.08 -8.91
N SER A 30 1.14 -26.47 -9.50
CA SER A 30 2.26 -25.92 -8.74
C SER A 30 1.95 -24.49 -8.31
N PHE A 31 2.11 -24.24 -7.02
CA PHE A 31 2.19 -22.91 -6.44
C PHE A 31 3.64 -22.58 -6.01
N GLY A 32 4.62 -23.33 -6.53
CA GLY A 32 6.03 -23.11 -6.24
C GLY A 32 6.52 -21.77 -6.78
N PRO A 33 7.65 -21.24 -6.26
CA PRO A 33 8.19 -19.99 -6.74
C PRO A 33 8.50 -20.12 -8.22
N ILE A 34 7.85 -19.27 -9.02
CA ILE A 34 8.25 -19.04 -10.41
C ILE A 34 9.60 -18.33 -10.28
N MET A 35 10.67 -18.98 -10.73
CA MET A 35 12.03 -18.44 -10.69
C MET A 35 12.28 -17.47 -11.85
N ASP A 36 11.25 -17.22 -12.66
CA ASP A 36 11.33 -16.45 -13.89
C ASP A 36 10.02 -15.66 -14.08
N TRP A 37 10.09 -14.47 -14.67
CA TRP A 37 8.92 -13.59 -14.90
C TRP A 37 9.06 -12.84 -16.21
N PHE A 38 7.94 -12.40 -16.75
CA PHE A 38 7.96 -11.47 -17.89
C PHE A 38 8.42 -10.09 -17.42
N GLU A 39 9.39 -9.52 -18.10
CA GLU A 39 9.80 -8.14 -17.88
C GLU A 39 9.22 -7.25 -18.98
N ILE A 40 8.38 -6.29 -18.57
CA ILE A 40 7.69 -5.38 -19.45
C ILE A 40 7.94 -3.93 -19.02
N HIS A 41 8.21 -3.06 -19.99
CA HIS A 41 8.38 -1.64 -19.76
C HIS A 41 7.36 -0.84 -20.57
N ALA A 42 6.76 0.16 -19.96
CA ALA A 42 5.98 1.17 -20.66
C ALA A 42 6.89 2.17 -21.34
N GLN A 43 6.57 2.58 -22.57
CA GLN A 43 7.34 3.64 -23.26
C GLN A 43 7.10 5.01 -22.65
N ASP A 44 8.09 5.89 -22.74
CA ASP A 44 7.96 7.29 -22.33
C ASP A 44 6.81 7.98 -23.08
N GLY A 45 5.98 8.71 -22.34
CA GLY A 45 4.82 9.40 -22.88
C GLY A 45 3.63 8.52 -23.24
N ILE A 46 3.60 7.30 -22.73
CA ILE A 46 2.51 6.34 -22.92
C ILE A 46 1.14 6.93 -22.52
N THR A 47 0.14 6.67 -23.33
CA THR A 47 -1.25 6.99 -22.99
C THR A 47 -1.84 5.88 -22.13
N MET A 48 -2.61 6.29 -21.11
CA MET A 48 -3.37 5.33 -20.28
C MET A 48 -4.37 4.55 -21.13
N GLY A 49 -4.67 3.34 -20.71
CA GLY A 49 -5.65 2.45 -21.34
C GLY A 49 -5.19 1.01 -21.34
N SER A 50 -5.98 0.17 -22.00
CA SER A 50 -5.67 -1.25 -22.14
C SER A 50 -4.76 -1.51 -23.32
N ILE A 51 -3.92 -2.52 -23.16
CA ILE A 51 -3.08 -3.10 -24.22
C ILE A 51 -3.40 -4.58 -24.33
N ASP A 52 -3.77 -5.00 -25.53
CA ASP A 52 -3.99 -6.41 -25.80
C ASP A 52 -2.66 -7.12 -25.99
N CYS A 53 -2.48 -8.21 -25.25
CA CYS A 53 -1.34 -9.10 -25.32
C CYS A 53 -1.79 -10.53 -25.57
N ASN A 54 -0.91 -11.36 -26.06
CA ASN A 54 -1.14 -12.80 -26.21
C ASN A 54 -0.15 -13.59 -25.37
N LEU A 55 -0.68 -14.48 -24.50
CA LEU A 55 0.13 -15.42 -23.73
C LEU A 55 0.02 -16.80 -24.37
N ASN A 56 1.09 -17.24 -25.04
CA ASN A 56 1.21 -18.57 -25.60
C ASN A 56 1.84 -19.51 -24.55
N ILE A 57 1.20 -20.65 -24.32
CA ILE A 57 1.67 -21.70 -23.39
C ILE A 57 1.89 -22.98 -24.18
N ILE A 58 3.13 -23.48 -24.17
CA ILE A 58 3.52 -24.71 -24.85
C ILE A 58 4.11 -25.70 -23.85
N THR A 59 3.67 -26.98 -23.94
CA THR A 59 4.34 -28.05 -23.19
C THR A 59 5.52 -28.62 -24.00
N SER A 60 6.57 -29.02 -23.30
CA SER A 60 7.72 -29.68 -23.92
C SER A 60 7.56 -31.21 -24.02
N ASP A 61 6.41 -31.76 -23.67
CA ASP A 61 6.17 -33.19 -23.71
C ASP A 61 5.82 -33.64 -25.13
N GLU A 62 6.72 -34.39 -25.76
CA GLU A 62 6.51 -34.90 -27.13
C GLU A 62 5.36 -35.92 -27.21
N GLN A 63 5.02 -36.58 -26.10
CA GLN A 63 3.96 -37.58 -26.04
C GLN A 63 2.57 -36.93 -25.91
N TYR A 64 2.50 -35.76 -25.27
CA TYR A 64 1.26 -35.00 -25.05
C TYR A 64 1.51 -33.52 -25.37
N PRO A 65 1.69 -33.21 -26.67
CA PRO A 65 1.89 -31.81 -27.07
C PRO A 65 0.65 -31.00 -26.76
N TYR A 66 0.81 -29.89 -26.09
CA TYR A 66 -0.25 -28.96 -25.79
C TYR A 66 0.20 -27.54 -26.09
N GLU A 67 -0.62 -26.80 -26.76
CA GLU A 67 -0.43 -25.39 -27.04
C GLU A 67 -1.72 -24.63 -26.77
N LEU A 68 -1.62 -23.53 -26.07
CA LEU A 68 -2.74 -22.66 -25.72
C LEU A 68 -2.36 -21.21 -25.90
N ASP A 69 -3.14 -20.48 -26.68
CA ASP A 69 -3.08 -19.03 -26.79
C ASP A 69 -4.17 -18.40 -25.94
N LEU A 70 -3.76 -17.54 -25.02
CA LEU A 70 -4.65 -16.80 -24.13
C LEU A 70 -4.51 -15.31 -24.43
N PRO A 71 -5.58 -14.66 -24.93
CA PRO A 71 -5.61 -13.21 -24.96
C PRO A 71 -5.65 -12.68 -23.53
N ILE A 72 -4.74 -11.78 -23.21
CA ILE A 72 -4.70 -11.08 -21.93
C ILE A 72 -4.67 -9.57 -22.17
N GLU A 73 -5.23 -8.82 -21.23
CA GLU A 73 -5.29 -7.37 -21.27
C GLU A 73 -4.40 -6.80 -20.17
N ILE A 74 -3.45 -5.93 -20.54
CA ILE A 74 -2.62 -5.22 -19.59
C ILE A 74 -3.13 -3.78 -19.50
N ASN A 75 -3.56 -3.38 -18.31
CA ASN A 75 -4.04 -2.04 -18.06
C ASN A 75 -2.89 -1.11 -17.65
N ILE A 76 -2.67 -0.06 -18.43
CA ILE A 76 -1.74 1.02 -18.11
C ILE A 76 -2.50 2.14 -17.43
N SER A 77 -2.18 2.39 -16.17
CA SER A 77 -2.80 3.43 -15.37
C SER A 77 -1.74 4.19 -14.57
N LEU A 78 -2.10 5.40 -14.11
CA LEU A 78 -1.27 6.15 -13.16
C LEU A 78 -1.44 5.63 -11.72
N HIS A 79 -2.28 4.63 -11.50
CA HIS A 79 -2.47 4.04 -10.20
C HIS A 79 -1.30 3.10 -9.89
N GLN A 80 -0.69 3.34 -8.75
CA GLN A 80 0.27 2.38 -8.19
C GLN A 80 -0.46 1.08 -7.82
N TYR A 81 0.24 -0.04 -7.90
CA TYR A 81 -0.29 -1.34 -7.46
C TYR A 81 -0.89 -1.22 -6.04
N GLY A 82 -2.10 -1.77 -5.85
CA GLY A 82 -2.84 -1.66 -4.60
C GLY A 82 -3.69 -0.40 -4.46
N PHE A 83 -3.61 0.56 -5.39
CA PHE A 83 -4.40 1.80 -5.39
C PHE A 83 -5.22 1.95 -6.69
N PRO A 84 -6.40 2.65 -6.65
CA PRO A 84 -7.00 3.30 -5.49
C PRO A 84 -7.60 2.31 -4.48
N ILE A 85 -7.73 2.75 -3.23
CA ILE A 85 -8.48 2.04 -2.19
C ILE A 85 -9.85 2.70 -2.07
N ASP A 86 -10.90 1.95 -2.39
CA ASP A 86 -12.26 2.48 -2.49
C ASP A 86 -13.09 2.28 -1.21
N GLY A 87 -14.24 2.96 -1.16
CA GLY A 87 -15.29 2.72 -0.15
C GLY A 87 -15.11 3.42 1.18
N MET A 88 -14.20 4.42 1.28
CA MET A 88 -13.95 5.15 2.52
C MET A 88 -14.37 6.62 2.41
N ALA A 89 -15.05 7.14 3.45
CA ALA A 89 -15.36 8.55 3.60
C ALA A 89 -14.20 9.25 4.33
N ILE A 90 -13.25 9.79 3.57
CA ILE A 90 -12.06 10.45 4.10
C ILE A 90 -12.30 11.95 4.19
N LYS A 91 -12.01 12.53 5.37
CA LYS A 91 -12.07 13.98 5.63
C LYS A 91 -10.73 14.55 6.06
N SER A 92 -9.84 13.70 6.58
CA SER A 92 -8.46 14.08 6.90
C SER A 92 -7.60 14.17 5.65
N SER A 93 -6.50 14.91 5.72
CA SER A 93 -5.43 14.78 4.73
C SER A 93 -4.60 13.54 5.03
N PRO A 94 -4.13 12.80 4.01
CA PRO A 94 -3.20 11.70 4.23
C PRO A 94 -1.86 12.23 4.73
N PHE A 95 -1.21 11.45 5.57
CA PHE A 95 0.17 11.63 5.99
C PHE A 95 1.01 10.48 5.44
N ILE A 96 2.20 10.79 4.92
CA ILE A 96 3.10 9.81 4.30
C ILE A 96 4.45 9.89 5.00
N PHE A 97 4.87 8.78 5.59
CA PHE A 97 6.13 8.68 6.33
C PHE A 97 6.50 7.21 6.55
N ASP A 98 7.78 6.90 6.67
CA ASP A 98 8.28 5.60 7.13
C ASP A 98 8.15 5.54 8.66
N VAL A 99 7.02 5.01 9.14
CA VAL A 99 6.70 5.02 10.57
C VAL A 99 7.39 3.88 11.30
N ASP A 100 7.54 2.73 10.66
CA ASP A 100 8.10 1.53 11.28
C ASP A 100 9.62 1.35 11.01
N GLY A 101 10.25 2.28 10.29
CA GLY A 101 11.69 2.31 10.05
C GLY A 101 12.18 1.28 9.02
N ASN A 102 11.29 0.77 8.17
CA ASN A 102 11.63 -0.26 7.18
C ASN A 102 12.20 0.30 5.87
N MET A 103 12.37 1.62 5.76
CA MET A 103 12.84 2.39 4.60
C MET A 103 11.84 2.49 3.44
N THR A 104 10.58 2.15 3.66
CA THR A 104 9.47 2.40 2.74
C THR A 104 8.45 3.32 3.40
N ASN A 105 7.77 4.14 2.60
CA ASN A 105 6.77 5.06 3.16
C ASN A 105 5.43 4.36 3.37
N ASP A 106 4.83 4.64 4.51
CA ASP A 106 3.48 4.26 4.87
C ASP A 106 2.51 5.41 4.67
N ILE A 107 1.24 5.12 4.51
CA ILE A 107 0.19 6.10 4.27
C ILE A 107 -0.85 5.99 5.38
N PHE A 108 -1.07 7.09 6.10
CA PHE A 108 -2.07 7.17 7.17
C PHE A 108 -3.13 8.21 6.87
N PHE A 109 -4.38 7.91 7.19
CA PHE A 109 -5.49 8.86 7.12
C PHE A 109 -6.65 8.45 8.03
N GLY A 110 -7.35 9.45 8.55
CA GLY A 110 -8.58 9.29 9.32
C GLY A 110 -9.82 9.22 8.44
N SER A 111 -10.87 8.61 8.94
CA SER A 111 -12.14 8.47 8.24
C SER A 111 -13.33 8.82 9.14
N ASP A 112 -14.45 9.25 8.52
CA ASP A 112 -15.73 9.52 9.19
C ASP A 112 -16.41 8.23 9.74
N ASN A 113 -15.79 7.06 9.61
CA ASN A 113 -16.24 5.82 10.22
C ASN A 113 -15.54 5.50 11.55
N GLY A 114 -14.79 6.46 12.11
CA GLY A 114 -14.06 6.30 13.36
C GLY A 114 -12.82 5.41 13.25
N ARG A 115 -12.21 5.33 12.08
CA ARG A 115 -11.01 4.52 11.88
C ARG A 115 -9.84 5.33 11.35
N LEU A 116 -8.68 5.10 11.96
CA LEU A 116 -7.39 5.48 11.39
C LEU A 116 -6.89 4.30 10.55
N TYR A 117 -6.72 4.54 9.28
CA TYR A 117 -6.16 3.56 8.34
C TYR A 117 -4.66 3.78 8.19
N GLY A 118 -3.93 2.68 8.10
CA GLY A 118 -2.51 2.63 7.77
C GLY A 118 -2.29 1.63 6.64
N TYR A 119 -1.59 2.05 5.60
CA TYR A 119 -1.28 1.23 4.43
C TYR A 119 0.20 1.33 4.09
N MET A 120 0.80 0.20 3.72
CA MET A 120 2.13 0.14 3.13
C MET A 120 2.11 0.68 1.69
N GLU A 121 3.28 0.94 1.11
CA GLU A 121 3.45 1.47 -0.24
C GLU A 121 2.74 0.65 -1.34
N ALA A 122 2.57 -0.65 -1.11
CA ALA A 122 1.87 -1.57 -2.02
C ALA A 122 0.35 -1.61 -1.81
N GLY A 123 -0.24 -0.71 -0.99
CA GLY A 123 -1.68 -0.67 -0.70
C GLY A 123 -2.19 -1.79 0.20
N MET A 124 -1.30 -2.55 0.82
CA MET A 124 -1.68 -3.54 1.83
C MET A 124 -1.85 -2.86 3.19
N PRO A 125 -2.88 -3.23 3.99
CA PRO A 125 -3.02 -2.71 5.33
C PRO A 125 -1.79 -3.02 6.19
N MET A 126 -1.33 -2.03 6.96
CA MET A 126 -0.30 -2.24 7.97
C MET A 126 -0.84 -3.09 9.13
N TYR A 127 0.07 -3.84 9.75
CA TYR A 127 -0.25 -4.59 10.95
C TYR A 127 -0.72 -3.62 12.08
N GLY A 128 -1.81 -3.97 12.77
CA GLY A 128 -2.43 -3.15 13.81
C GLY A 128 -3.42 -2.10 13.30
N PHE A 129 -3.55 -1.93 11.98
CA PHE A 129 -4.52 -1.02 11.37
C PHE A 129 -5.60 -1.77 10.59
N PRO A 130 -6.84 -1.18 10.47
CA PRO A 130 -7.22 0.12 11.01
C PRO A 130 -7.39 0.12 12.54
N PHE A 131 -6.95 1.21 13.20
CA PHE A 131 -7.26 1.47 14.60
C PHE A 131 -8.65 2.12 14.72
N SER A 132 -9.45 1.73 15.71
CA SER A 132 -10.83 2.21 15.86
C SER A 132 -11.01 3.12 17.07
N THR A 133 -11.78 4.20 16.87
CA THR A 133 -12.23 5.16 17.91
C THR A 133 -13.75 5.18 17.98
N GLU A 134 -14.32 5.82 19.02
CA GLU A 134 -15.77 5.94 19.19
C GLU A 134 -16.38 7.09 18.36
N GLY A 135 -15.54 7.97 17.77
CA GLY A 135 -15.96 9.13 16.97
C GLY A 135 -15.25 9.17 15.63
N ASP A 136 -15.67 10.11 14.77
CA ASP A 136 -15.05 10.33 13.48
C ASP A 136 -13.60 10.82 13.65
N ILE A 137 -12.72 10.42 12.75
CA ILE A 137 -11.35 10.93 12.70
C ILE A 137 -11.24 11.90 11.50
N ARG A 138 -11.34 13.20 11.81
CA ARG A 138 -11.29 14.30 10.83
C ARG A 138 -9.98 15.05 10.86
N SER A 139 -9.23 14.94 11.96
CA SER A 139 -7.86 15.45 12.05
C SER A 139 -6.94 14.67 11.12
N SER A 140 -6.00 15.34 10.49
CA SER A 140 -4.90 14.66 9.79
C SER A 140 -3.89 14.17 10.82
N PRO A 141 -3.37 12.93 10.71
CA PRO A 141 -2.37 12.43 11.63
C PRO A 141 -1.06 13.21 11.50
N ALA A 142 -0.32 13.29 12.60
CA ALA A 142 1.06 13.76 12.66
C ALA A 142 1.94 12.63 13.21
N VAL A 143 3.22 12.61 12.85
CA VAL A 143 4.16 11.56 13.26
C VAL A 143 5.45 12.19 13.76
N ALA A 144 5.94 11.75 14.91
CA ALA A 144 7.25 12.02 15.45
C ALA A 144 7.56 11.05 16.60
N ASP A 145 8.81 10.89 16.95
CA ASP A 145 9.27 10.25 18.19
C ASP A 145 9.08 11.26 19.34
N VAL A 146 7.89 11.23 19.98
CA VAL A 146 7.50 12.24 20.98
C VAL A 146 7.91 11.90 22.40
N ASP A 147 8.34 10.68 22.66
CA ASP A 147 8.83 10.24 23.97
C ASP A 147 10.35 9.92 23.98
N ASN A 148 11.02 10.11 22.84
CA ASN A 148 12.44 9.87 22.62
C ASN A 148 12.87 8.42 22.88
N ASP A 149 12.03 7.44 22.56
CA ASP A 149 12.35 6.01 22.69
C ASP A 149 13.01 5.44 21.44
N GLY A 150 13.04 6.20 20.34
CA GLY A 150 13.61 5.84 19.04
C GLY A 150 12.59 5.25 18.06
N SER A 151 11.33 5.09 18.46
CA SER A 151 10.22 4.76 17.59
C SER A 151 9.45 6.03 17.21
N ASN A 152 8.62 5.98 16.17
CA ASN A 152 7.76 7.11 15.83
C ASN A 152 6.33 6.82 16.28
N GLU A 153 5.70 7.82 16.90
CA GLU A 153 4.29 7.77 17.27
C GLU A 153 3.42 8.45 16.24
N ILE A 154 2.21 7.92 16.07
CA ILE A 154 1.15 8.47 15.24
C ILE A 154 0.15 9.18 16.15
N ILE A 155 0.03 10.51 15.99
CA ILE A 155 -0.79 11.37 16.84
C ILE A 155 -1.97 11.90 16.03
N PHE A 156 -3.19 11.74 16.55
CA PHE A 156 -4.41 12.25 15.90
C PHE A 156 -5.51 12.51 16.91
N GLY A 157 -6.45 13.38 16.55
CA GLY A 157 -7.66 13.67 17.32
C GLY A 157 -8.88 12.99 16.75
N SER A 158 -9.83 12.67 17.64
CA SER A 158 -11.13 12.14 17.27
C SER A 158 -12.26 13.02 17.79
N THR A 159 -13.41 12.98 17.13
CA THR A 159 -14.61 13.70 17.59
C THR A 159 -15.22 13.11 18.85
N ASP A 160 -14.76 11.94 19.33
CA ASP A 160 -15.06 11.40 20.65
C ASP A 160 -14.42 12.20 21.78
N GLY A 161 -13.56 13.17 21.46
CA GLY A 161 -12.90 14.05 22.41
C GLY A 161 -11.56 13.51 22.93
N ILE A 162 -10.98 12.55 22.25
CA ILE A 162 -9.71 11.95 22.66
C ILE A 162 -8.61 12.27 21.63
N LEU A 163 -7.47 12.74 22.14
CA LEU A 163 -6.21 12.75 21.41
C LEU A 163 -5.55 11.40 21.65
N TYR A 164 -5.30 10.69 20.56
CA TYR A 164 -4.62 9.39 20.57
C TYR A 164 -3.17 9.53 20.18
N ILE A 165 -2.31 8.80 20.88
CA ILE A 165 -0.91 8.57 20.52
C ILE A 165 -0.73 7.06 20.39
N LEU A 166 -0.36 6.62 19.21
CA LEU A 166 -0.16 5.21 18.89
C LEU A 166 1.28 4.98 18.43
N GLY A 167 1.87 3.88 18.86
CA GLY A 167 3.12 3.40 18.28
C GLY A 167 2.94 2.91 16.84
N PRO A 168 4.04 2.55 16.16
CA PRO A 168 4.08 2.27 14.71
C PRO A 168 3.16 1.14 14.26
N TYR A 169 2.81 0.24 15.17
CA TYR A 169 1.93 -0.91 14.89
C TYR A 169 0.55 -0.78 15.53
N GLY A 170 0.07 0.45 15.76
CA GLY A 170 -1.27 0.73 16.27
C GLY A 170 -1.46 0.40 17.76
N THR A 171 -0.38 0.17 18.50
CA THR A 171 -0.45 0.03 19.96
C THR A 171 -0.76 1.39 20.56
N GLN A 172 -1.85 1.50 21.33
CA GLN A 172 -2.18 2.73 22.02
C GLN A 172 -1.23 2.96 23.20
N GLU A 173 -0.48 4.04 23.15
CA GLU A 173 0.46 4.45 24.19
C GLU A 173 -0.17 5.48 25.14
N LEU A 174 -0.90 6.45 24.55
CA LEU A 174 -1.60 7.47 25.31
C LEU A 174 -2.99 7.75 24.71
N ALA A 175 -3.94 8.05 25.58
CA ALA A 175 -5.22 8.65 25.24
C ALA A 175 -5.47 9.82 26.20
N TYR A 176 -5.48 11.05 25.68
CA TYR A 176 -5.73 12.26 26.45
C TYR A 176 -7.11 12.83 26.12
N ASN A 177 -7.92 13.06 27.15
CA ASN A 177 -9.29 13.57 26.98
C ASN A 177 -9.40 15.02 27.50
N PRO A 178 -9.40 16.03 26.61
CA PRO A 178 -9.65 17.43 26.95
C PRO A 178 -11.11 17.77 27.21
N ALA A 179 -12.01 16.77 27.18
CA ALA A 179 -13.46 16.92 27.35
C ALA A 179 -14.17 17.71 26.23
N ALA A 180 -13.57 17.78 25.04
CA ALA A 180 -14.15 18.39 23.83
C ALA A 180 -13.72 17.61 22.60
N GLY A 181 -14.59 17.51 21.58
CA GLY A 181 -14.23 16.88 20.30
C GLY A 181 -13.03 17.56 19.65
N ILE A 182 -12.09 16.78 19.13
CA ILE A 182 -10.87 17.28 18.49
C ILE A 182 -11.08 17.18 16.97
N TYR A 183 -11.05 18.33 16.30
CA TYR A 183 -11.25 18.46 14.87
C TYR A 183 -10.00 18.95 14.14
N GLY A 184 -9.13 19.68 14.84
CA GLY A 184 -7.88 20.18 14.30
C GLY A 184 -6.82 19.11 14.22
N SER A 185 -5.96 19.20 13.20
CA SER A 185 -4.80 18.33 13.10
C SER A 185 -3.76 18.73 14.14
N PRO A 186 -3.13 17.79 14.85
CA PRO A 186 -2.07 18.10 15.80
C PRO A 186 -0.85 18.65 15.08
N ALA A 187 -0.14 19.55 15.74
CA ALA A 187 1.19 20.03 15.37
C ALA A 187 2.18 19.58 16.42
N ILE A 188 3.34 19.10 15.99
CA ILE A 188 4.40 18.62 16.85
C ILE A 188 5.59 19.54 16.68
N VAL A 189 6.12 20.09 17.77
CA VAL A 189 7.23 21.03 17.74
C VAL A 189 7.94 21.06 19.10
N ASP A 190 9.26 21.14 19.12
CA ASP A 190 10.01 21.56 20.31
C ASP A 190 9.91 23.09 20.42
N LEU A 191 8.89 23.56 21.15
CA LEU A 191 8.52 24.98 21.23
C LEU A 191 9.48 25.79 22.13
N ASN A 192 10.03 25.15 23.15
CA ASN A 192 10.85 25.78 24.16
C ASN A 192 12.37 25.50 23.97
N VAL A 193 12.70 24.67 22.98
CA VAL A 193 14.08 24.26 22.60
C VAL A 193 14.78 23.51 23.75
N ASP A 194 14.05 22.61 24.42
CA ASP A 194 14.61 21.74 25.48
C ASP A 194 14.94 20.33 24.98
N GLY A 195 14.60 20.01 23.75
CA GLY A 195 14.83 18.73 23.12
C GLY A 195 13.66 17.74 23.25
N GLU A 196 12.56 18.16 23.89
CA GLU A 196 11.33 17.40 23.97
C GLU A 196 10.24 18.02 23.05
N TYR A 197 9.36 17.20 22.51
CA TYR A 197 8.31 17.69 21.61
C TYR A 197 7.02 18.02 22.37
N GLU A 198 6.45 19.20 22.08
CA GLU A 198 5.10 19.55 22.48
C GLU A 198 4.10 19.19 21.38
N VAL A 199 2.95 18.66 21.78
CA VAL A 199 1.81 18.37 20.92
C VAL A 199 0.74 19.46 21.08
N ILE A 200 0.51 20.24 20.02
CA ILE A 200 -0.46 21.32 19.99
C ILE A 200 -1.67 20.86 19.16
N PHE A 201 -2.88 20.95 19.74
CA PHE A 201 -4.12 20.53 19.08
C PHE A 201 -5.30 21.44 19.47
N THR A 202 -6.42 21.37 18.69
CA THR A 202 -7.63 22.22 18.87
C THR A 202 -8.92 21.44 18.64
#